data_69dcec1affe9012f7b40c6b98b138e35
#
_entry.id   69dcec1affe9012f7b40c6b98b138e35
#
_cell.length_a   1.000
_cell.length_b   1.000
_cell.length_c   1.000
_cell.angle_alpha   90.00
_cell.angle_beta   90.00
_cell.angle_gamma   90.00
#
_symmetry.space_group_name_H-M   'P 1'
#
loop_
_entity.id
_entity.type
_entity.pdbx_description
1 polymer ?
#
loop_
_entity_poly.entity_id
_entity_poly.type
_entity_poly.pdbx_seq_one_letter_code
_entity_poly.pdbx_strand_id
1 'polypeptide(L)'
;MKNKSSMELSIRYGILFAIGVISIVCRLIATTDSHLIPGLGSMYYPLQVRCLLERGTLGYSDVPLVFWIEALAARIIILVSSMPVSDSIVFACRLVNAIVPSLIVIPVFYLTLSVSKSKIHPAYLAVILALSVLNPSVLVLFAIDFDKNAISMLFVYMTLYYLWQFSNNRKTKELVMVAGSVMLTLLTHFGCFSSLFIFLLVFTSVTGIFSISRIIKWFRESGIRIVFVAFSLLALILLPFLLKLYDNQRFLHLISYFSDPLQIFRNSFFMLICQGNLSWDWQNLLYLIIINSFSIMSIILFFRIRKRMGKEQSIFYLSLVIWFVLLSNPFINTAIYNRLLFISLIPLTVITIFIFQYCRKPVRIPIAIVLALLLTLTVATSGVRRTYISKEEYLELSSLRTVIPNPSSTIVLAQHRLEFWTSWTLRIKSGQLAGIKPYEYPKYSQVLYVVQKSNQFQEEIPKNASLIHTGKYFDLYRIY
;
A
#
# COMPACT_ATOMS: atom_id res chain seq x y z
N MET A 1 -25.57 -5.82 36.80
CA MET A 1 -24.37 -6.22 36.05
C MET A 1 -24.59 -6.20 34.51
N LYS A 2 -25.73 -6.62 33.97
CA LYS A 2 -26.02 -6.61 32.50
C LYS A 2 -25.86 -5.22 31.84
N ASN A 3 -26.33 -4.14 32.47
CA ASN A 3 -26.26 -2.78 31.92
C ASN A 3 -24.80 -2.26 31.74
N LYS A 4 -23.87 -2.62 32.63
CA LYS A 4 -22.48 -2.14 32.55
C LYS A 4 -21.74 -2.76 31.35
N SER A 5 -21.99 -4.05 31.07
CA SER A 5 -21.33 -4.72 29.93
C SER A 5 -21.87 -4.23 28.57
N SER A 6 -23.16 -3.89 28.47
CA SER A 6 -23.73 -3.34 27.24
C SER A 6 -23.21 -1.92 26.97
N MET A 7 -23.10 -1.08 28.00
CA MET A 7 -22.54 0.27 27.88
C MET A 7 -21.06 0.26 27.47
N GLU A 8 -20.24 -0.63 28.04
CA GLU A 8 -18.82 -0.79 27.63
C GLU A 8 -18.69 -1.24 26.17
N LEU A 9 -19.56 -2.12 25.70
CA LEU A 9 -19.58 -2.58 24.33
C LEU A 9 -19.98 -1.45 23.38
N SER A 10 -21.00 -0.65 23.73
CA SER A 10 -21.43 0.52 22.96
C SER A 10 -20.32 1.55 22.82
N ILE A 11 -19.58 1.84 23.90
CA ILE A 11 -18.42 2.76 23.85
C ILE A 11 -17.36 2.26 22.86
N ARG A 12 -17.06 0.96 22.84
CA ARG A 12 -16.04 0.39 21.93
C ARG A 12 -16.46 0.48 20.47
N TYR A 13 -17.72 0.19 20.15
CA TYR A 13 -18.25 0.40 18.79
C TYR A 13 -18.30 1.88 18.41
N GLY A 14 -18.60 2.77 19.37
CA GLY A 14 -18.50 4.21 19.16
C GLY A 14 -17.09 4.67 18.77
N ILE A 15 -16.06 4.13 19.45
CA ILE A 15 -14.64 4.41 19.13
C ILE A 15 -14.29 3.87 17.73
N LEU A 16 -14.69 2.63 17.42
CA LEU A 16 -14.48 2.02 16.09
C LEU A 16 -15.05 2.93 14.99
N PHE A 17 -16.31 3.33 15.14
CA PHE A 17 -16.99 4.19 14.16
C PHE A 17 -16.32 5.57 14.05
N ALA A 18 -16.05 6.23 15.18
CA ALA A 18 -15.43 7.55 15.20
C ALA A 18 -14.06 7.56 14.52
N ILE A 19 -13.18 6.61 14.83
CA ILE A 19 -11.84 6.53 14.21
C ILE A 19 -11.95 6.20 12.71
N GLY A 20 -12.86 5.33 12.30
CA GLY A 20 -13.12 5.04 10.89
C GLY A 20 -13.58 6.29 10.12
N VAL A 21 -14.53 7.04 10.67
CA VAL A 21 -15.01 8.30 10.06
C VAL A 21 -13.91 9.35 10.00
N ILE A 22 -13.15 9.56 11.09
CA ILE A 22 -12.01 10.48 11.10
C ILE A 22 -11.00 10.11 10.00
N SER A 23 -10.68 8.83 9.83
CA SER A 23 -9.79 8.37 8.77
C SER A 23 -10.32 8.71 7.38
N ILE A 24 -11.60 8.43 7.10
CA ILE A 24 -12.24 8.77 5.81
C ILE A 24 -12.16 10.28 5.56
N VAL A 25 -12.55 11.10 6.55
CA VAL A 25 -12.55 12.56 6.43
C VAL A 25 -11.14 13.10 6.18
N CYS A 26 -10.13 12.65 6.93
CA CYS A 26 -8.74 13.06 6.73
C CYS A 26 -8.24 12.70 5.32
N ARG A 27 -8.57 11.53 4.81
CA ARG A 27 -8.18 11.10 3.46
C ARG A 27 -8.91 11.89 2.37
N LEU A 28 -10.19 12.18 2.55
CA LEU A 28 -10.94 13.03 1.63
C LEU A 28 -10.34 14.44 1.60
N ILE A 29 -10.09 15.06 2.75
CA ILE A 29 -9.47 16.39 2.82
C ILE A 29 -8.13 16.40 2.10
N ALA A 30 -7.28 15.38 2.29
CA ALA A 30 -5.98 15.29 1.63
C ALA A 30 -6.08 15.24 0.09
N THR A 31 -7.23 14.84 -0.46
CA THR A 31 -7.42 14.62 -1.91
C THR A 31 -8.37 15.62 -2.59
N THR A 32 -9.01 16.54 -1.87
CA THR A 32 -10.11 17.37 -2.42
C THR A 32 -9.73 18.81 -2.82
N ASP A 33 -8.49 19.25 -2.61
CA ASP A 33 -8.07 20.64 -2.89
C ASP A 33 -8.06 21.00 -4.39
N SER A 34 -8.14 20.03 -5.27
CA SER A 34 -8.22 20.30 -6.70
C SER A 34 -9.20 19.35 -7.41
N HIS A 35 -9.66 19.75 -8.60
CA HIS A 35 -10.42 18.83 -9.48
C HIS A 35 -9.59 17.62 -9.91
N LEU A 36 -8.25 17.67 -9.76
CA LEU A 36 -7.30 16.63 -10.11
C LEU A 36 -6.82 15.91 -8.84
N ILE A 37 -6.53 14.63 -8.94
CA ILE A 37 -6.02 13.85 -7.81
C ILE A 37 -4.59 14.32 -7.48
N PRO A 38 -4.27 14.65 -6.22
CA PRO A 38 -2.92 15.02 -5.83
C PRO A 38 -1.95 13.84 -5.91
N GLY A 39 -0.67 14.13 -6.15
CA GLY A 39 0.41 13.14 -6.22
C GLY A 39 1.06 13.07 -7.60
N LEU A 40 2.22 12.45 -7.65
CA LEU A 40 3.06 12.39 -8.86
C LEU A 40 2.49 11.45 -9.93
N GLY A 41 2.02 10.27 -9.53
CA GLY A 41 1.44 9.26 -10.41
C GLY A 41 -0.09 9.18 -10.35
N SER A 42 -0.74 10.18 -9.80
CA SER A 42 -2.15 10.14 -9.39
C SER A 42 -3.14 9.84 -10.53
N MET A 43 -2.90 10.31 -11.75
CA MET A 43 -3.77 10.01 -12.90
C MET A 43 -3.62 8.58 -13.42
N TYR A 44 -2.68 7.80 -12.91
CA TYR A 44 -2.56 6.38 -13.23
C TYR A 44 -3.83 5.58 -12.90
N TYR A 45 -4.42 5.79 -11.72
CA TYR A 45 -5.63 5.09 -11.29
C TYR A 45 -6.85 5.46 -12.14
N PRO A 46 -7.24 6.73 -12.28
CA PRO A 46 -8.34 7.13 -13.15
C PRO A 46 -8.17 6.66 -14.59
N LEU A 47 -6.94 6.69 -15.11
CA LEU A 47 -6.64 6.23 -16.47
C LEU A 47 -6.90 4.74 -16.64
N GLN A 48 -6.48 3.91 -15.69
CA GLN A 48 -6.75 2.47 -15.69
C GLN A 48 -8.24 2.18 -15.60
N VAL A 49 -8.95 2.90 -14.74
CA VAL A 49 -10.42 2.78 -14.59
C VAL A 49 -11.12 3.18 -15.90
N ARG A 50 -10.70 4.27 -16.53
CA ARG A 50 -11.23 4.69 -17.84
C ARG A 50 -11.04 3.60 -18.88
N CYS A 51 -9.84 3.03 -18.98
CA CYS A 51 -9.56 1.96 -19.93
C CYS A 51 -10.44 0.72 -19.68
N LEU A 52 -10.67 0.34 -18.41
CA LEU A 52 -11.58 -0.74 -18.05
C LEU A 52 -13.02 -0.45 -18.47
N LEU A 53 -13.51 0.77 -18.26
CA LEU A 53 -14.87 1.16 -18.61
C LEU A 53 -15.09 1.23 -20.12
N GLU A 54 -14.09 1.71 -20.89
CA GLU A 54 -14.18 1.91 -22.32
C GLU A 54 -13.84 0.65 -23.14
N ARG A 55 -12.87 -0.16 -22.66
CA ARG A 55 -12.28 -1.26 -23.45
C ARG A 55 -12.39 -2.63 -22.78
N GLY A 56 -12.80 -2.70 -21.51
CA GLY A 56 -12.83 -3.93 -20.73
C GLY A 56 -11.44 -4.44 -20.30
N THR A 57 -10.36 -3.71 -20.59
CA THR A 57 -8.98 -4.10 -20.28
C THR A 57 -8.21 -2.93 -19.66
N LEU A 58 -7.16 -3.24 -18.88
CA LEU A 58 -6.27 -2.22 -18.34
C LEU A 58 -5.45 -1.55 -19.45
N GLY A 59 -5.19 -0.27 -19.32
CA GLY A 59 -4.34 0.50 -20.23
C GLY A 59 -2.85 0.18 -20.06
N TYR A 60 -2.44 -0.13 -18.85
CA TYR A 60 -1.09 -0.57 -18.48
C TYR A 60 -1.16 -1.88 -17.72
N SER A 61 -0.19 -2.76 -17.95
CA SER A 61 -0.10 -4.06 -17.29
C SER A 61 0.05 -3.91 -15.78
N ASP A 62 -0.90 -4.43 -15.01
CA ASP A 62 -0.88 -4.39 -13.53
C ASP A 62 -1.87 -5.38 -12.92
N VAL A 63 -1.78 -5.58 -11.58
CA VAL A 63 -2.75 -6.40 -10.83
C VAL A 63 -4.10 -5.68 -10.73
N PRO A 64 -5.21 -6.35 -11.05
CA PRO A 64 -6.45 -5.67 -11.45
C PRO A 64 -7.42 -5.31 -10.33
N LEU A 65 -7.31 -5.88 -9.13
CA LEU A 65 -8.40 -5.85 -8.13
C LEU A 65 -8.83 -4.42 -7.75
N VAL A 66 -7.87 -3.53 -7.51
CA VAL A 66 -8.20 -2.14 -7.13
C VAL A 66 -8.93 -1.43 -8.24
N PHE A 67 -8.45 -1.56 -9.47
CA PHE A 67 -9.07 -0.92 -10.63
C PHE A 67 -10.48 -1.44 -10.90
N TRP A 68 -10.78 -2.71 -10.62
CA TRP A 68 -12.14 -3.25 -10.71
C TRP A 68 -13.06 -2.68 -9.64
N ILE A 69 -12.57 -2.52 -8.39
CA ILE A 69 -13.33 -1.88 -7.32
C ILE A 69 -13.64 -0.42 -7.68
N GLU A 70 -12.64 0.31 -8.16
CA GLU A 70 -12.79 1.70 -8.59
C GLU A 70 -13.71 1.83 -9.83
N ALA A 71 -13.59 0.93 -10.80
CA ALA A 71 -14.46 0.93 -11.98
C ALA A 71 -15.92 0.61 -11.63
N LEU A 72 -16.13 -0.30 -10.67
CA LEU A 72 -17.48 -0.58 -10.16
C LEU A 72 -18.06 0.66 -9.46
N ALA A 73 -17.28 1.31 -8.60
CA ALA A 73 -17.69 2.55 -7.95
C ALA A 73 -17.99 3.66 -8.96
N ALA A 74 -17.12 3.82 -9.99
CA ALA A 74 -17.32 4.80 -11.04
C ALA A 74 -18.62 4.51 -11.84
N ARG A 75 -18.91 3.26 -12.17
CA ARG A 75 -20.18 2.89 -12.83
C ARG A 75 -21.39 3.25 -11.99
N ILE A 76 -21.35 2.96 -10.69
CA ILE A 76 -22.46 3.33 -9.79
C ILE A 76 -22.66 4.85 -9.79
N ILE A 77 -21.57 5.64 -9.67
CA ILE A 77 -21.65 7.10 -9.65
C ILE A 77 -22.20 7.63 -10.99
N ILE A 78 -21.74 7.12 -12.13
CA ILE A 78 -22.23 7.50 -13.46
C ILE A 78 -23.72 7.23 -13.60
N LEU A 79 -24.21 6.13 -13.03
CA LEU A 79 -25.64 5.75 -13.10
C LEU A 79 -26.54 6.62 -12.21
N VAL A 80 -26.03 7.10 -11.07
CA VAL A 80 -26.84 7.81 -10.05
C VAL A 80 -26.64 9.32 -10.02
N SER A 81 -25.66 9.84 -10.76
CA SER A 81 -25.35 11.27 -10.78
C SER A 81 -25.36 11.85 -12.20
N SER A 82 -25.53 13.16 -12.31
CA SER A 82 -25.40 13.92 -13.56
C SER A 82 -23.97 14.39 -13.84
N MET A 83 -22.99 13.89 -13.09
CA MET A 83 -21.59 14.30 -13.27
C MET A 83 -21.02 13.81 -14.59
N PRO A 84 -20.13 14.57 -15.24
CA PRO A 84 -19.37 14.09 -16.38
C PRO A 84 -18.62 12.80 -16.07
N VAL A 85 -18.52 11.91 -17.05
CA VAL A 85 -17.89 10.57 -16.86
C VAL A 85 -16.47 10.69 -16.30
N SER A 86 -15.66 11.64 -16.79
CA SER A 86 -14.30 11.88 -16.30
C SER A 86 -14.28 12.24 -14.81
N ASP A 87 -15.18 13.12 -14.38
CA ASP A 87 -15.27 13.58 -12.99
C ASP A 87 -15.78 12.45 -12.08
N SER A 88 -16.74 11.65 -12.57
CA SER A 88 -17.25 10.46 -11.88
C SER A 88 -16.15 9.43 -11.64
N ILE A 89 -15.25 9.21 -12.60
CA ILE A 89 -14.10 8.32 -12.44
C ILE A 89 -13.14 8.85 -11.38
N VAL A 90 -12.76 10.13 -11.47
CA VAL A 90 -11.86 10.77 -10.49
C VAL A 90 -12.46 10.72 -9.08
N PHE A 91 -13.75 11.03 -8.95
CA PHE A 91 -14.45 10.98 -7.67
C PHE A 91 -14.53 9.55 -7.10
N ALA A 92 -14.77 8.55 -7.95
CA ALA A 92 -14.79 7.14 -7.55
C ALA A 92 -13.43 6.70 -6.99
N CYS A 93 -12.32 7.01 -7.67
CA CYS A 93 -10.97 6.70 -7.19
C CYS A 93 -10.71 7.35 -5.81
N ARG A 94 -11.10 8.63 -5.63
CA ARG A 94 -10.99 9.31 -4.33
C ARG A 94 -11.80 8.64 -3.24
N LEU A 95 -13.04 8.28 -3.55
CA LEU A 95 -13.96 7.66 -2.59
C LEU A 95 -13.47 6.28 -2.17
N VAL A 96 -13.06 5.45 -3.12
CA VAL A 96 -12.51 4.11 -2.86
C VAL A 96 -11.23 4.22 -2.01
N ASN A 97 -10.32 5.14 -2.37
CA ASN A 97 -9.11 5.38 -1.61
C ASN A 97 -9.38 5.91 -0.19
N ALA A 98 -10.44 6.68 0.02
CA ALA A 98 -10.80 7.14 1.36
C ALA A 98 -11.44 6.04 2.21
N ILE A 99 -12.38 5.28 1.65
CA ILE A 99 -13.20 4.32 2.40
C ILE A 99 -12.44 3.02 2.65
N VAL A 100 -11.90 2.37 1.60
CA VAL A 100 -11.41 0.99 1.71
C VAL A 100 -10.22 0.86 2.68
N PRO A 101 -9.19 1.72 2.65
CA PRO A 101 -8.13 1.66 3.65
C PRO A 101 -8.62 1.99 5.08
N SER A 102 -9.66 2.82 5.22
CA SER A 102 -10.22 3.13 6.53
C SER A 102 -10.93 1.94 7.18
N LEU A 103 -11.38 0.95 6.38
CA LEU A 103 -11.94 -0.32 6.88
C LEU A 103 -10.92 -1.19 7.63
N ILE A 104 -9.62 -0.87 7.59
CA ILE A 104 -8.57 -1.52 8.41
C ILE A 104 -8.94 -1.52 9.90
N VAL A 105 -9.66 -0.50 10.37
CA VAL A 105 -10.13 -0.45 11.76
C VAL A 105 -10.93 -1.69 12.17
N ILE A 106 -11.64 -2.34 11.23
CA ILE A 106 -12.51 -3.49 11.50
C ILE A 106 -11.71 -4.74 11.89
N PRO A 107 -10.80 -5.29 11.05
CA PRO A 107 -10.00 -6.45 11.45
C PRO A 107 -9.10 -6.16 12.65
N VAL A 108 -8.57 -4.94 12.80
CA VAL A 108 -7.76 -4.55 13.95
C VAL A 108 -8.60 -4.49 15.23
N PHE A 109 -9.84 -3.99 15.17
CA PHE A 109 -10.77 -3.99 16.30
C PHE A 109 -11.04 -5.42 16.79
N TYR A 110 -11.44 -6.33 15.91
CA TYR A 110 -11.72 -7.71 16.27
C TYR A 110 -10.48 -8.46 16.73
N LEU A 111 -9.32 -8.21 16.12
CA LEU A 111 -8.04 -8.77 16.60
C LEU A 111 -7.73 -8.28 18.02
N THR A 112 -7.91 -6.97 18.27
CA THR A 112 -7.68 -6.37 19.59
C THR A 112 -8.59 -6.97 20.65
N LEU A 113 -9.87 -7.12 20.39
CA LEU A 113 -10.83 -7.73 21.32
C LEU A 113 -10.50 -9.20 21.57
N SER A 114 -10.08 -9.93 20.53
CA SER A 114 -9.72 -11.35 20.64
C SER A 114 -8.45 -11.55 21.48
N VAL A 115 -7.37 -10.79 21.21
CA VAL A 115 -6.11 -10.87 21.98
C VAL A 115 -6.32 -10.45 23.43
N SER A 116 -7.08 -9.37 23.66
CA SER A 116 -7.31 -8.83 25.01
C SER A 116 -8.44 -9.53 25.78
N LYS A 117 -9.11 -10.53 25.16
CA LYS A 117 -10.31 -11.16 25.71
C LYS A 117 -11.34 -10.11 26.15
N SER A 118 -11.50 -9.07 25.33
CA SER A 118 -12.39 -7.92 25.59
C SER A 118 -12.10 -7.13 26.89
N LYS A 119 -10.89 -7.20 27.43
CA LYS A 119 -10.50 -6.50 28.67
C LYS A 119 -9.67 -5.24 28.43
N ILE A 120 -9.52 -4.78 27.18
CA ILE A 120 -8.74 -3.59 26.88
C ILE A 120 -9.48 -2.31 27.29
N HIS A 121 -8.73 -1.36 27.86
CA HIS A 121 -9.27 -0.04 28.20
C HIS A 121 -9.60 0.76 26.93
N PRO A 122 -10.73 1.49 26.87
CA PRO A 122 -11.16 2.26 25.70
C PRO A 122 -10.09 3.20 25.11
N ALA A 123 -9.33 3.89 25.95
CA ALA A 123 -8.26 4.78 25.49
C ALA A 123 -7.14 4.03 24.73
N TYR A 124 -6.74 2.86 25.20
CA TYR A 124 -5.76 2.03 24.47
C TYR A 124 -6.32 1.47 23.17
N LEU A 125 -7.60 1.10 23.17
CA LEU A 125 -8.30 0.70 21.95
C LEU A 125 -8.29 1.84 20.93
N ALA A 126 -8.61 3.07 21.33
CA ALA A 126 -8.57 4.23 20.46
C ALA A 126 -7.18 4.46 19.84
N VAL A 127 -6.11 4.36 20.65
CA VAL A 127 -4.72 4.49 20.15
C VAL A 127 -4.38 3.39 19.14
N ILE A 128 -4.77 2.14 19.38
CA ILE A 128 -4.51 1.02 18.45
C ILE A 128 -5.25 1.23 17.13
N LEU A 129 -6.54 1.58 17.18
CA LEU A 129 -7.33 1.81 15.97
C LEU A 129 -6.81 3.03 15.20
N ALA A 130 -6.50 4.13 15.90
CA ALA A 130 -5.89 5.29 15.28
C ALA A 130 -4.54 4.94 14.64
N LEU A 131 -3.69 4.17 15.32
CA LEU A 131 -2.40 3.72 14.77
C LEU A 131 -2.58 2.88 13.50
N SER A 132 -3.68 2.15 13.34
CA SER A 132 -3.90 1.33 12.15
C SER A 132 -4.27 2.15 10.90
N VAL A 133 -4.90 3.33 11.04
CA VAL A 133 -5.47 4.09 9.90
C VAL A 133 -5.04 5.55 9.82
N LEU A 134 -4.51 6.14 10.90
CA LEU A 134 -4.02 7.53 10.96
C LEU A 134 -2.49 7.62 11.03
N ASN A 135 -1.79 6.51 10.83
CA ASN A 135 -0.34 6.50 10.80
C ASN A 135 0.22 7.12 9.50
N PRO A 136 1.50 7.53 9.48
CA PRO A 136 2.11 8.19 8.32
C PRO A 136 1.99 7.41 7.03
N SER A 137 2.08 6.07 7.06
CA SER A 137 2.01 5.24 5.87
C SER A 137 0.63 5.26 5.23
N VAL A 138 -0.41 5.07 6.04
CA VAL A 138 -1.79 5.02 5.52
C VAL A 138 -2.28 6.42 5.16
N LEU A 139 -1.99 7.43 5.97
CA LEU A 139 -2.58 8.75 5.83
C LEU A 139 -1.77 9.67 4.89
N VAL A 140 -0.44 9.58 4.89
CA VAL A 140 0.41 10.54 4.16
C VAL A 140 0.95 9.96 2.86
N LEU A 141 1.56 8.79 2.90
CA LEU A 141 2.32 8.24 1.78
C LEU A 141 1.46 7.46 0.81
N PHE A 142 0.62 6.56 1.33
CA PHE A 142 -0.21 5.74 0.46
C PHE A 142 -1.54 6.40 0.06
N ALA A 143 -1.88 7.52 0.70
CA ALA A 143 -3.07 8.29 0.31
C ALA A 143 -2.93 9.03 -1.01
N ILE A 144 -1.72 9.16 -1.56
CA ILE A 144 -1.46 10.08 -2.67
C ILE A 144 -1.03 9.37 -3.95
N ASP A 145 -0.16 8.36 -3.83
CA ASP A 145 0.43 7.68 -5.00
C ASP A 145 0.35 6.16 -4.92
N PHE A 146 -0.09 5.61 -3.78
CA PHE A 146 0.01 4.18 -3.50
C PHE A 146 -1.32 3.59 -3.01
N ASP A 147 -2.42 3.89 -3.71
CA ASP A 147 -3.76 3.40 -3.37
C ASP A 147 -3.79 1.87 -3.23
N LYS A 148 -3.12 1.16 -4.12
CA LYS A 148 -2.99 -0.30 -4.06
C LYS A 148 -2.33 -0.79 -2.77
N ASN A 149 -1.30 -0.07 -2.30
CA ASN A 149 -0.62 -0.42 -1.06
C ASN A 149 -1.55 -0.24 0.14
N ALA A 150 -2.25 0.90 0.21
CA ALA A 150 -3.16 1.21 1.29
C ALA A 150 -4.33 0.22 1.36
N ILE A 151 -4.92 -0.12 0.21
CA ILE A 151 -6.00 -1.11 0.11
C ILE A 151 -5.49 -2.51 0.45
N SER A 152 -4.29 -2.87 0.00
CA SER A 152 -3.67 -4.17 0.29
C SER A 152 -3.43 -4.38 1.79
N MET A 153 -3.12 -3.31 2.54
CA MET A 153 -2.95 -3.38 4.00
C MET A 153 -4.22 -3.89 4.70
N LEU A 154 -5.42 -3.56 4.21
CA LEU A 154 -6.66 -4.12 4.74
C LEU A 154 -6.63 -5.65 4.72
N PHE A 155 -6.25 -6.25 3.60
CA PHE A 155 -6.20 -7.69 3.45
C PHE A 155 -5.07 -8.34 4.26
N VAL A 156 -3.94 -7.62 4.47
CA VAL A 156 -2.89 -8.06 5.39
C VAL A 156 -3.42 -8.12 6.83
N TYR A 157 -4.12 -7.10 7.31
CA TYR A 157 -4.72 -7.12 8.65
C TYR A 157 -5.82 -8.17 8.79
N MET A 158 -6.61 -8.42 7.74
CA MET A 158 -7.56 -9.53 7.71
C MET A 158 -6.84 -10.87 7.84
N THR A 159 -5.73 -11.06 7.12
CA THR A 159 -4.90 -12.27 7.23
C THR A 159 -4.39 -12.47 8.65
N LEU A 160 -3.85 -11.42 9.30
CA LEU A 160 -3.37 -11.49 10.68
C LEU A 160 -4.49 -11.83 11.66
N TYR A 161 -5.68 -11.24 11.50
CA TYR A 161 -6.84 -11.55 12.31
C TYR A 161 -7.29 -13.01 12.17
N TYR A 162 -7.47 -13.49 10.95
CA TYR A 162 -7.92 -14.87 10.71
C TYR A 162 -6.85 -15.89 11.08
N LEU A 163 -5.57 -15.58 10.88
CA LEU A 163 -4.47 -16.43 11.30
C LEU A 163 -4.42 -16.53 12.84
N TRP A 164 -4.67 -15.43 13.55
CA TRP A 164 -4.83 -15.44 15.00
C TRP A 164 -6.01 -16.31 15.44
N GLN A 165 -7.17 -16.17 14.81
CA GLN A 165 -8.35 -17.01 15.10
C GLN A 165 -8.05 -18.47 14.82
N PHE A 166 -7.41 -18.77 13.70
CA PHE A 166 -7.01 -20.13 13.35
C PHE A 166 -6.03 -20.72 14.36
N SER A 167 -5.05 -19.95 14.82
CA SER A 167 -4.07 -20.41 15.83
C SER A 167 -4.73 -20.81 17.15
N ASN A 168 -5.83 -20.16 17.52
CA ASN A 168 -6.56 -20.45 18.76
C ASN A 168 -7.66 -21.51 18.59
N ASN A 169 -8.42 -21.48 17.50
CA ASN A 169 -9.63 -22.28 17.32
C ASN A 169 -9.44 -23.52 16.45
N ARG A 170 -8.42 -23.51 15.57
CA ARG A 170 -8.08 -24.60 14.63
C ARG A 170 -9.22 -24.98 13.66
N LYS A 171 -10.14 -24.05 13.35
CA LYS A 171 -11.25 -24.32 12.44
C LYS A 171 -10.82 -24.10 10.99
N THR A 172 -11.26 -24.98 10.09
CA THR A 172 -10.96 -24.88 8.64
C THR A 172 -11.48 -23.59 8.02
N LYS A 173 -12.61 -23.05 8.53
CA LYS A 173 -13.17 -21.78 8.07
C LYS A 173 -12.15 -20.62 8.17
N GLU A 174 -11.47 -20.50 9.31
CA GLU A 174 -10.47 -19.45 9.52
C GLU A 174 -9.29 -19.62 8.56
N LEU A 175 -8.88 -20.85 8.25
CA LEU A 175 -7.82 -21.12 7.29
C LEU A 175 -8.24 -20.71 5.86
N VAL A 176 -9.48 -21.00 5.46
CA VAL A 176 -10.03 -20.54 4.18
C VAL A 176 -10.03 -19.02 4.10
N MET A 177 -10.40 -18.33 5.19
CA MET A 177 -10.36 -16.86 5.25
C MET A 177 -8.93 -16.31 5.20
N VAL A 178 -7.94 -17.00 5.79
CA VAL A 178 -6.51 -16.67 5.63
C VAL A 178 -6.13 -16.78 4.16
N ALA A 179 -6.41 -17.92 3.51
CA ALA A 179 -6.09 -18.13 2.11
C ALA A 179 -6.74 -17.08 1.20
N GLY A 180 -8.03 -16.78 1.41
CA GLY A 180 -8.76 -15.76 0.67
C GLY A 180 -8.15 -14.36 0.82
N SER A 181 -7.81 -13.95 2.06
CA SER A 181 -7.20 -12.64 2.30
C SER A 181 -5.77 -12.54 1.75
N VAL A 182 -4.99 -13.61 1.77
CA VAL A 182 -3.67 -13.69 1.11
C VAL A 182 -3.82 -13.51 -0.41
N MET A 183 -4.80 -14.17 -1.04
CA MET A 183 -5.10 -14.00 -2.46
C MET A 183 -5.53 -12.58 -2.80
N LEU A 184 -6.41 -11.97 -2.00
CA LEU A 184 -6.80 -10.58 -2.19
C LEU A 184 -5.60 -9.64 -2.07
N THR A 185 -4.66 -9.90 -1.14
CA THR A 185 -3.40 -9.15 -1.02
C THR A 185 -2.58 -9.25 -2.31
N LEU A 186 -2.42 -10.47 -2.86
CA LEU A 186 -1.69 -10.71 -4.11
C LEU A 186 -2.33 -10.00 -5.31
N LEU A 187 -3.65 -10.08 -5.45
CA LEU A 187 -4.41 -9.43 -6.52
C LEU A 187 -4.47 -7.90 -6.39
N THR A 188 -4.08 -7.36 -5.23
CA THR A 188 -4.06 -5.92 -4.95
C THR A 188 -2.67 -5.33 -5.14
N HIS A 189 -1.64 -5.91 -4.48
CA HIS A 189 -0.30 -5.35 -4.51
C HIS A 189 0.78 -6.38 -4.17
N PHE A 190 1.68 -6.63 -5.13
CA PHE A 190 2.73 -7.65 -4.99
C PHE A 190 3.71 -7.36 -3.83
N GLY A 191 4.08 -6.10 -3.60
CA GLY A 191 5.00 -5.75 -2.51
C GLY A 191 4.44 -6.05 -1.11
N CYS A 192 3.16 -5.75 -0.87
CA CYS A 192 2.48 -6.11 0.37
C CYS A 192 2.34 -7.63 0.50
N PHE A 193 2.04 -8.33 -0.60
CA PHE A 193 1.99 -9.79 -0.62
C PHE A 193 3.35 -10.40 -0.28
N SER A 194 4.45 -9.92 -0.87
CA SER A 194 5.80 -10.41 -0.57
C SER A 194 6.16 -10.24 0.90
N SER A 195 5.82 -9.09 1.49
CA SER A 195 6.02 -8.84 2.91
C SER A 195 5.17 -9.76 3.79
N LEU A 196 3.90 -9.98 3.44
CA LEU A 196 3.01 -10.92 4.12
C LEU A 196 3.52 -12.36 3.99
N PHE A 197 4.04 -12.74 2.82
CA PHE A 197 4.62 -14.06 2.59
C PHE A 197 5.83 -14.32 3.48
N ILE A 198 6.72 -13.31 3.65
CA ILE A 198 7.82 -13.38 4.60
C ILE A 198 7.29 -13.61 6.03
N PHE A 199 6.25 -12.88 6.43
CA PHE A 199 5.62 -13.11 7.74
C PHE A 199 5.08 -14.55 7.89
N LEU A 200 4.39 -15.07 6.89
CA LEU A 200 3.85 -16.43 6.91
C LEU A 200 4.97 -17.49 6.99
N LEU A 201 6.10 -17.28 6.30
CA LEU A 201 7.28 -18.13 6.40
C LEU A 201 7.87 -18.09 7.82
N VAL A 202 8.03 -16.89 8.39
CA VAL A 202 8.49 -16.72 9.78
C VAL A 202 7.53 -17.40 10.75
N PHE A 203 6.23 -17.17 10.60
CA PHE A 203 5.21 -17.77 11.49
C PHE A 203 5.21 -19.30 11.42
N THR A 204 5.30 -19.89 10.23
CA THR A 204 5.37 -21.35 10.06
C THR A 204 6.66 -21.94 10.62
N SER A 205 7.80 -21.25 10.43
CA SER A 205 9.10 -21.67 10.98
C SER A 205 9.10 -21.64 12.52
N VAL A 206 8.64 -20.53 13.11
CA VAL A 206 8.52 -20.40 14.56
C VAL A 206 7.54 -21.45 15.12
N THR A 207 6.40 -21.67 14.47
CA THR A 207 5.44 -22.70 14.85
C THR A 207 6.05 -24.10 14.75
N GLY A 208 6.85 -24.36 13.70
CA GLY A 208 7.59 -25.61 13.51
C GLY A 208 8.54 -25.89 14.66
N ILE A 209 9.37 -24.93 15.02
CA ILE A 209 10.33 -25.04 16.14
C ILE A 209 9.62 -25.35 17.46
N PHE A 210 8.50 -24.67 17.74
CA PHE A 210 7.79 -24.83 19.02
C PHE A 210 6.80 -25.99 19.05
N SER A 211 6.41 -26.59 17.92
CA SER A 211 5.29 -27.53 17.85
C SER A 211 5.38 -28.61 16.79
N ILE A 212 6.57 -29.01 16.39
CA ILE A 212 6.80 -29.94 15.27
C ILE A 212 5.96 -31.24 15.38
N SER A 213 5.88 -31.83 16.56
CA SER A 213 5.07 -33.03 16.82
C SER A 213 3.57 -32.81 16.61
N ARG A 214 3.05 -31.62 16.95
CA ARG A 214 1.64 -31.26 16.72
C ARG A 214 1.35 -31.01 15.27
N ILE A 215 2.28 -30.39 14.51
CA ILE A 215 2.12 -30.13 13.09
C ILE A 215 2.02 -31.44 12.33
N ILE A 216 2.88 -32.42 12.64
CA ILE A 216 2.85 -33.74 12.00
C ILE A 216 1.51 -34.44 12.30
N LYS A 217 1.04 -34.42 13.55
CA LYS A 217 -0.25 -34.98 13.94
C LYS A 217 -1.43 -34.28 13.22
N TRP A 218 -1.43 -32.95 13.23
CA TRP A 218 -2.47 -32.13 12.58
C TRP A 218 -2.51 -32.29 11.06
N PHE A 219 -1.36 -32.34 10.38
CA PHE A 219 -1.28 -32.65 8.95
C PHE A 219 -1.83 -34.03 8.62
N ARG A 220 -1.75 -34.98 9.58
CA ARG A 220 -2.21 -36.35 9.41
C ARG A 220 -3.73 -36.49 9.60
N GLU A 221 -4.30 -35.72 10.53
CA GLU A 221 -5.68 -35.89 11.01
C GLU A 221 -6.68 -34.90 10.37
N SER A 222 -6.23 -33.79 9.80
CA SER A 222 -7.14 -32.79 9.26
C SER A 222 -7.17 -32.82 7.73
N GLY A 223 -8.35 -32.58 7.15
CA GLY A 223 -8.54 -32.42 5.71
C GLY A 223 -7.76 -31.25 5.06
N ILE A 224 -6.82 -30.67 5.79
CA ILE A 224 -5.93 -29.57 5.41
C ILE A 224 -5.03 -29.92 4.22
N ARG A 225 -4.71 -31.21 4.03
CA ARG A 225 -4.04 -31.64 2.79
C ARG A 225 -4.81 -31.18 1.57
N ILE A 226 -6.14 -31.31 1.60
CA ILE A 226 -7.03 -30.90 0.50
C ILE A 226 -6.98 -29.40 0.32
N VAL A 227 -7.05 -28.62 1.40
CA VAL A 227 -6.99 -27.15 1.35
C VAL A 227 -5.61 -26.68 0.90
N PHE A 228 -4.52 -27.28 1.38
CA PHE A 228 -3.16 -26.94 0.95
C PHE A 228 -2.91 -27.33 -0.52
N VAL A 229 -3.34 -28.50 -0.94
CA VAL A 229 -3.28 -28.94 -2.35
C VAL A 229 -4.15 -28.06 -3.23
N ALA A 230 -5.37 -27.74 -2.83
CA ALA A 230 -6.25 -26.85 -3.57
C ALA A 230 -5.66 -25.44 -3.68
N PHE A 231 -5.08 -24.90 -2.61
CA PHE A 231 -4.41 -23.59 -2.63
C PHE A 231 -3.16 -23.61 -3.49
N SER A 232 -2.34 -24.66 -3.42
CA SER A 232 -1.15 -24.82 -4.26
C SER A 232 -1.51 -24.96 -5.73
N LEU A 233 -2.56 -25.71 -6.05
CA LEU A 233 -3.10 -25.84 -7.42
C LEU A 233 -3.66 -24.50 -7.91
N LEU A 234 -4.41 -23.78 -7.08
CA LEU A 234 -4.93 -22.47 -7.42
C LEU A 234 -3.81 -21.46 -7.66
N ALA A 235 -2.76 -21.46 -6.81
CA ALA A 235 -1.59 -20.64 -6.99
C ALA A 235 -0.82 -20.98 -8.28
N LEU A 236 -0.69 -22.27 -8.60
CA LEU A 236 -0.08 -22.74 -9.86
C LEU A 236 -0.90 -22.34 -11.10
N ILE A 237 -2.22 -22.40 -11.04
CA ILE A 237 -3.12 -21.98 -12.13
C ILE A 237 -3.08 -20.46 -12.31
N LEU A 238 -3.06 -19.72 -11.21
CA LEU A 238 -3.04 -18.25 -11.25
C LEU A 238 -1.65 -17.68 -11.55
N LEU A 239 -0.57 -18.41 -11.27
CA LEU A 239 0.80 -17.94 -11.47
C LEU A 239 1.07 -17.52 -12.93
N PRO A 240 0.75 -18.31 -13.97
CA PRO A 240 0.93 -17.89 -15.37
C PRO A 240 0.08 -16.67 -15.74
N PHE A 241 -1.15 -16.58 -15.21
CA PHE A 241 -2.03 -15.44 -15.43
C PHE A 241 -1.46 -14.18 -14.75
N LEU A 242 -0.96 -14.28 -13.52
CA LEU A 242 -0.31 -13.20 -12.78
C LEU A 242 1.01 -12.78 -13.43
N LEU A 243 1.82 -13.73 -13.91
CA LEU A 243 3.06 -13.45 -14.64
C LEU A 243 2.77 -12.75 -15.98
N LYS A 244 1.67 -13.05 -16.65
CA LYS A 244 1.24 -12.37 -17.87
C LYS A 244 0.71 -10.95 -17.61
N LEU A 245 0.06 -10.74 -16.46
CA LEU A 245 -0.41 -9.42 -16.02
C LEU A 245 0.72 -8.53 -15.49
N TYR A 246 1.76 -9.14 -14.93
CA TYR A 246 2.89 -8.44 -14.34
C TYR A 246 3.88 -8.03 -15.43
N ASP A 247 4.32 -6.78 -15.39
CA ASP A 247 5.36 -6.29 -16.28
C ASP A 247 6.63 -7.15 -16.13
N ASN A 248 7.02 -7.84 -17.22
CA ASN A 248 8.19 -8.71 -17.24
C ASN A 248 9.45 -8.00 -16.74
N GLN A 249 9.59 -6.68 -16.97
CA GLN A 249 10.75 -5.92 -16.52
C GLN A 249 10.82 -5.81 -14.99
N ARG A 250 9.69 -5.60 -14.33
CA ARG A 250 9.63 -5.54 -12.85
C ARG A 250 9.91 -6.91 -12.22
N PHE A 251 9.45 -7.97 -12.85
CA PHE A 251 9.71 -9.32 -12.40
C PHE A 251 11.20 -9.69 -12.58
N LEU A 252 11.80 -9.36 -13.72
CA LEU A 252 13.23 -9.55 -13.97
C LEU A 252 14.08 -8.72 -13.00
N HIS A 253 13.68 -7.51 -12.67
CA HIS A 253 14.36 -6.70 -11.65
C HIS A 253 14.29 -7.32 -10.26
N LEU A 254 13.16 -7.95 -9.88
CA LEU A 254 13.08 -8.72 -8.64
C LEU A 254 13.97 -9.95 -8.65
N ILE A 255 14.03 -10.69 -9.78
CA ILE A 255 14.92 -11.85 -9.94
C ILE A 255 16.39 -11.42 -9.85
N SER A 256 16.76 -10.23 -10.33
CA SER A 256 18.15 -9.74 -10.24
C SER A 256 18.65 -9.62 -8.79
N TYR A 257 17.77 -9.37 -7.81
CA TYR A 257 18.15 -9.42 -6.39
C TYR A 257 18.45 -10.84 -5.89
N PHE A 258 17.90 -11.86 -6.51
CA PHE A 258 18.25 -13.26 -6.19
C PHE A 258 19.58 -13.68 -6.82
N SER A 259 19.95 -13.12 -7.97
CA SER A 259 21.23 -13.38 -8.64
C SER A 259 22.42 -12.65 -7.98
N ASP A 260 22.17 -11.48 -7.36
CA ASP A 260 23.16 -10.75 -6.55
C ASP A 260 22.50 -10.31 -5.21
N PRO A 261 22.42 -11.21 -4.20
CA PRO A 261 21.82 -10.89 -2.91
C PRO A 261 22.51 -9.73 -2.18
N LEU A 262 23.77 -9.46 -2.47
CA LEU A 262 24.50 -8.34 -1.87
C LEU A 262 23.99 -6.98 -2.36
N GLN A 263 23.33 -6.92 -3.51
CA GLN A 263 22.66 -5.69 -3.97
C GLN A 263 21.64 -5.16 -2.96
N ILE A 264 21.00 -6.06 -2.18
CA ILE A 264 20.04 -5.68 -1.15
C ILE A 264 20.70 -4.80 -0.07
N PHE A 265 21.99 -4.97 0.17
CA PHE A 265 22.74 -4.24 1.20
C PHE A 265 23.56 -3.06 0.64
N ARG A 266 23.76 -2.99 -0.70
CA ARG A 266 24.43 -1.85 -1.33
C ARG A 266 23.58 -0.60 -1.21
N ASN A 267 24.21 0.56 -0.95
CA ASN A 267 23.51 1.83 -0.72
C ASN A 267 22.47 1.72 0.39
N SER A 268 22.76 0.94 1.44
CA SER A 268 21.90 0.85 2.59
C SER A 268 21.84 2.21 3.32
N PHE A 269 20.74 2.42 4.05
CA PHE A 269 20.57 3.63 4.84
C PHE A 269 21.75 3.86 5.80
N PHE A 270 22.23 2.80 6.46
CA PHE A 270 23.38 2.87 7.35
C PHE A 270 24.66 3.31 6.62
N MET A 271 24.93 2.78 5.43
CA MET A 271 26.10 3.19 4.63
C MET A 271 26.02 4.65 4.22
N LEU A 272 24.84 5.14 3.82
CA LEU A 272 24.65 6.53 3.42
C LEU A 272 24.85 7.51 4.60
N ILE A 273 24.43 7.13 5.81
CA ILE A 273 24.75 7.91 7.03
C ILE A 273 26.25 7.98 7.24
N CYS A 274 26.96 6.84 7.20
CA CYS A 274 28.40 6.78 7.41
C CYS A 274 29.21 7.58 6.36
N GLN A 275 28.67 7.70 5.14
CA GLN A 275 29.29 8.46 4.05
C GLN A 275 28.94 9.96 4.07
N GLY A 276 28.07 10.41 4.95
CA GLY A 276 27.59 11.80 4.98
C GLY A 276 26.70 12.21 3.80
N ASN A 277 26.27 11.25 2.99
CA ASN A 277 25.50 11.47 1.76
C ASN A 277 23.97 11.48 1.98
N LEU A 278 23.52 11.62 3.24
CA LEU A 278 22.09 11.56 3.55
C LEU A 278 21.47 12.96 3.52
N SER A 279 20.78 13.29 2.45
CA SER A 279 19.88 14.45 2.35
C SER A 279 18.47 14.12 2.84
N TRP A 280 18.33 13.66 4.07
CA TRP A 280 17.02 13.36 4.62
C TRP A 280 16.46 14.53 5.41
N ASP A 281 15.17 14.79 5.16
CA ASP A 281 14.35 15.64 6.00
C ASP A 281 14.34 15.10 7.45
N TRP A 282 14.46 15.99 8.44
CA TRP A 282 14.49 15.65 9.86
C TRP A 282 13.27 14.81 10.30
N GLN A 283 12.12 14.97 9.63
CA GLN A 283 10.89 14.20 9.89
C GLN A 283 11.07 12.72 9.56
N ASN A 284 11.69 12.42 8.43
CA ASN A 284 11.99 11.06 8.02
C ASN A 284 13.01 10.40 8.95
N LEU A 285 14.01 11.16 9.41
CA LEU A 285 15.00 10.68 10.37
C LEU A 285 14.36 10.37 11.73
N LEU A 286 13.49 11.24 12.22
CA LEU A 286 12.75 11.03 13.48
C LEU A 286 11.86 9.81 13.40
N TYR A 287 11.14 9.65 12.29
CA TYR A 287 10.29 8.49 12.03
C TYR A 287 11.09 7.18 12.06
N LEU A 288 12.24 7.17 11.42
CA LEU A 288 13.15 6.04 11.40
C LEU A 288 13.68 5.68 12.80
N ILE A 289 14.09 6.69 13.58
CA ILE A 289 14.56 6.48 14.97
C ILE A 289 13.43 5.86 15.80
N ILE A 290 12.21 6.38 15.69
CA ILE A 290 11.05 5.85 16.42
C ILE A 290 10.81 4.39 16.05
N ILE A 291 10.72 4.06 14.76
CA ILE A 291 10.42 2.68 14.31
C ILE A 291 11.49 1.70 14.77
N ASN A 292 12.79 2.04 14.61
CA ASN A 292 13.88 1.17 15.06
C ASN A 292 13.92 1.02 16.58
N SER A 293 13.64 2.09 17.33
CA SER A 293 13.53 2.02 18.79
C SER A 293 12.40 1.09 19.24
N PHE A 294 11.23 1.16 18.58
CA PHE A 294 10.13 0.24 18.82
C PHE A 294 10.48 -1.20 18.44
N SER A 295 11.25 -1.41 17.39
CA SER A 295 11.72 -2.73 16.95
C SER A 295 12.58 -3.37 18.05
N ILE A 296 13.60 -2.67 18.53
CA ILE A 296 14.47 -3.13 19.64
C ILE A 296 13.66 -3.34 20.91
N MET A 297 12.80 -2.38 21.28
CA MET A 297 11.94 -2.49 22.45
C MET A 297 11.02 -3.73 22.38
N SER A 298 10.48 -4.06 21.21
CA SER A 298 9.60 -5.21 21.03
C SER A 298 10.28 -6.55 21.35
N ILE A 299 11.59 -6.67 21.02
CA ILE A 299 12.42 -7.82 21.37
C ILE A 299 12.56 -7.93 22.91
N ILE A 300 12.94 -6.81 23.55
CA ILE A 300 13.11 -6.79 25.02
C ILE A 300 11.80 -7.13 25.73
N LEU A 301 10.69 -6.55 25.25
CA LEU A 301 9.38 -6.81 25.83
C LEU A 301 8.93 -8.26 25.62
N PHE A 302 9.26 -8.90 24.48
CA PHE A 302 8.97 -10.31 24.29
C PHE A 302 9.50 -11.16 25.44
N PHE A 303 10.77 -11.02 25.80
CA PHE A 303 11.38 -11.80 26.89
C PHE A 303 10.73 -11.54 28.25
N ARG A 304 10.24 -10.31 28.48
CA ARG A 304 9.56 -9.92 29.73
C ARG A 304 8.12 -10.45 29.83
N ILE A 305 7.38 -10.43 28.71
CA ILE A 305 5.94 -10.76 28.74
C ILE A 305 5.64 -12.20 28.33
N ARG A 306 6.57 -12.94 27.69
CA ARG A 306 6.33 -14.32 27.21
C ARG A 306 5.82 -15.27 28.29
N LYS A 307 6.27 -15.09 29.55
CA LYS A 307 5.83 -15.92 30.68
C LYS A 307 4.36 -15.70 31.05
N ARG A 308 3.74 -14.60 30.60
CA ARG A 308 2.33 -14.27 30.86
C ARG A 308 1.43 -14.63 29.69
N MET A 309 2.02 -15.01 28.57
CA MET A 309 1.33 -15.38 27.34
C MET A 309 1.21 -16.91 27.25
N GLY A 310 0.13 -17.38 26.67
CA GLY A 310 0.02 -18.76 26.23
C GLY A 310 0.98 -19.08 25.08
N LYS A 311 1.18 -20.37 24.81
CA LYS A 311 2.11 -20.83 23.77
C LYS A 311 1.79 -20.21 22.39
N GLU A 312 0.55 -20.28 21.95
CA GLU A 312 0.11 -19.77 20.64
C GLU A 312 0.30 -18.23 20.54
N GLN A 313 0.01 -17.53 21.63
CA GLN A 313 0.24 -16.09 21.75
C GLN A 313 1.72 -15.73 21.65
N SER A 314 2.59 -16.52 22.29
CA SER A 314 4.05 -16.32 22.25
C SER A 314 4.61 -16.57 20.86
N ILE A 315 4.12 -17.61 20.16
CA ILE A 315 4.50 -17.90 18.77
C ILE A 315 4.10 -16.73 17.85
N PHE A 316 2.84 -16.29 17.92
CA PHE A 316 2.32 -15.23 17.09
C PHE A 316 3.06 -13.91 17.34
N TYR A 317 3.26 -13.54 18.62
CA TYR A 317 3.99 -12.32 18.98
C TYR A 317 5.46 -12.37 18.51
N LEU A 318 6.16 -13.50 18.73
CA LEU A 318 7.55 -13.65 18.28
C LEU A 318 7.67 -13.52 16.76
N SER A 319 6.74 -14.12 16.03
CA SER A 319 6.71 -14.00 14.57
C SER A 319 6.50 -12.56 14.11
N LEU A 320 5.64 -11.81 14.80
CA LEU A 320 5.46 -10.37 14.54
C LEU A 320 6.73 -9.57 14.84
N VAL A 321 7.42 -9.88 15.94
CA VAL A 321 8.69 -9.21 16.30
C VAL A 321 9.76 -9.48 15.26
N ILE A 322 9.95 -10.72 14.83
CA ILE A 322 10.92 -11.07 13.78
C ILE A 322 10.57 -10.34 12.48
N TRP A 323 9.31 -10.38 12.08
CA TRP A 323 8.86 -9.66 10.87
C TRP A 323 9.09 -8.16 10.99
N PHE A 324 8.80 -7.55 12.14
CA PHE A 324 9.03 -6.13 12.40
C PHE A 324 10.52 -5.76 12.28
N VAL A 325 11.41 -6.57 12.87
CA VAL A 325 12.88 -6.39 12.78
C VAL A 325 13.35 -6.47 11.33
N LEU A 326 12.83 -7.43 10.55
CA LEU A 326 13.18 -7.57 9.13
C LEU A 326 12.74 -6.35 8.31
N LEU A 327 11.52 -5.83 8.55
CA LEU A 327 10.99 -4.69 7.82
C LEU A 327 11.66 -3.35 8.22
N SER A 328 12.08 -3.21 9.46
CA SER A 328 12.72 -2.01 9.99
C SER A 328 14.24 -2.01 9.91
N ASN A 329 14.83 -3.00 9.22
CA ASN A 329 16.28 -3.18 9.16
C ASN A 329 16.98 -2.09 8.32
N PRO A 330 17.79 -1.19 8.94
CA PRO A 330 18.41 -0.06 8.24
C PRO A 330 19.61 -0.46 7.34
N PHE A 331 20.00 -1.74 7.35
CA PHE A 331 21.08 -2.25 6.47
C PHE A 331 20.58 -2.63 5.07
N ILE A 332 19.26 -2.54 4.82
CA ILE A 332 18.68 -2.78 3.49
C ILE A 332 18.84 -1.53 2.62
N ASN A 333 18.98 -1.75 1.30
CA ASN A 333 19.05 -0.68 0.29
C ASN A 333 17.90 0.33 0.47
N THR A 334 18.19 1.63 0.42
CA THR A 334 17.24 2.70 0.71
C THR A 334 16.00 2.69 -0.18
N ALA A 335 16.13 2.31 -1.45
CA ALA A 335 14.98 2.25 -2.36
C ALA A 335 13.95 1.18 -1.94
N ILE A 336 14.40 0.07 -1.34
CA ILE A 336 13.55 -0.99 -0.79
C ILE A 336 13.13 -0.63 0.63
N TYR A 337 14.08 -0.17 1.44
CA TYR A 337 13.90 0.11 2.86
C TYR A 337 12.76 1.10 3.12
N ASN A 338 12.69 2.18 2.36
CA ASN A 338 11.61 3.16 2.49
C ASN A 338 10.22 2.52 2.37
N ARG A 339 10.04 1.58 1.45
CA ARG A 339 8.77 0.87 1.27
C ARG A 339 8.50 -0.12 2.41
N LEU A 340 9.53 -0.82 2.88
CA LEU A 340 9.42 -1.76 4.00
C LEU A 340 9.13 -1.03 5.31
N LEU A 341 9.74 0.13 5.53
CA LEU A 341 9.53 0.97 6.71
C LEU A 341 8.05 1.34 6.88
N PHE A 342 7.35 1.63 5.77
CA PHE A 342 5.92 1.93 5.84
C PHE A 342 5.06 0.70 6.15
N ILE A 343 5.42 -0.46 5.60
CA ILE A 343 4.74 -1.72 5.90
C ILE A 343 5.00 -2.14 7.35
N SER A 344 6.13 -1.75 7.95
CA SER A 344 6.49 -2.08 9.34
C SER A 344 5.50 -1.56 10.40
N LEU A 345 4.66 -0.59 10.05
CA LEU A 345 3.57 -0.13 10.91
C LEU A 345 2.48 -1.19 11.14
N ILE A 346 2.36 -2.16 10.26
CA ILE A 346 1.42 -3.27 10.44
C ILE A 346 1.83 -4.12 11.66
N PRO A 347 3.03 -4.74 11.71
CA PRO A 347 3.46 -5.46 12.89
C PRO A 347 3.53 -4.58 14.14
N LEU A 348 3.94 -3.31 14.03
CA LEU A 348 3.94 -2.37 15.17
C LEU A 348 2.55 -2.23 15.79
N THR A 349 1.51 -2.04 14.96
CA THR A 349 0.11 -1.92 15.43
C THR A 349 -0.29 -3.18 16.22
N VAL A 350 -0.01 -4.36 15.66
CA VAL A 350 -0.39 -5.62 16.32
C VAL A 350 0.45 -5.88 17.57
N ILE A 351 1.75 -5.61 17.55
CA ILE A 351 2.63 -5.67 18.72
C ILE A 351 2.11 -4.77 19.85
N THR A 352 1.62 -3.57 19.51
CA THR A 352 1.05 -2.63 20.48
C THR A 352 -0.17 -3.21 21.22
N ILE A 353 -0.99 -4.05 20.56
CA ILE A 353 -2.08 -4.77 21.22
C ILE A 353 -1.55 -5.65 22.37
N PHE A 354 -0.48 -6.42 22.10
CA PHE A 354 0.13 -7.28 23.12
C PHE A 354 0.79 -6.46 24.23
N ILE A 355 1.44 -5.34 23.91
CA ILE A 355 2.03 -4.45 24.91
C ILE A 355 0.94 -3.92 25.85
N PHE A 356 -0.16 -3.42 25.32
CA PHE A 356 -1.26 -2.89 26.14
C PHE A 356 -1.98 -3.98 26.92
N GLN A 357 -1.96 -5.22 26.48
CA GLN A 357 -2.56 -6.33 27.19
C GLN A 357 -1.65 -6.87 28.32
N TYR A 358 -0.35 -7.07 28.08
CA TYR A 358 0.52 -7.85 28.96
C TYR A 358 1.52 -7.02 29.77
N CYS A 359 1.85 -5.78 29.37
CA CYS A 359 2.75 -4.91 30.12
C CYS A 359 2.06 -4.27 31.32
N ARG A 360 2.83 -3.78 32.29
CA ARG A 360 2.34 -2.98 33.44
C ARG A 360 2.07 -1.54 33.04
N LYS A 361 1.25 -0.82 33.82
CA LYS A 361 0.92 0.60 33.58
C LYS A 361 2.13 1.51 33.30
N PRO A 362 3.26 1.43 34.05
CA PRO A 362 4.44 2.27 33.79
C PRO A 362 5.04 2.10 32.38
N VAL A 363 4.78 1.01 31.70
CA VAL A 363 5.23 0.78 30.31
C VAL A 363 4.15 1.20 29.31
N ARG A 364 2.88 0.92 29.61
CA ARG A 364 1.78 1.20 28.69
C ARG A 364 1.57 2.69 28.47
N ILE A 365 1.62 3.49 29.55
CA ILE A 365 1.31 4.93 29.49
C ILE A 365 2.32 5.70 28.61
N PRO A 366 3.65 5.59 28.82
CA PRO A 366 4.60 6.27 27.95
C PRO A 366 4.47 5.88 26.48
N ILE A 367 4.27 4.59 26.19
CA ILE A 367 4.09 4.11 24.82
C ILE A 367 2.82 4.71 24.21
N ALA A 368 1.70 4.73 24.94
CA ALA A 368 0.46 5.33 24.47
C ALA A 368 0.63 6.83 24.16
N ILE A 369 1.36 7.56 25.02
CA ILE A 369 1.64 8.99 24.82
C ILE A 369 2.49 9.20 23.56
N VAL A 370 3.59 8.44 23.39
CA VAL A 370 4.47 8.56 22.21
C VAL A 370 3.70 8.26 20.93
N LEU A 371 2.88 7.21 20.92
CA LEU A 371 2.05 6.86 19.77
C LEU A 371 0.96 7.93 19.51
N ALA A 372 0.32 8.45 20.54
CA ALA A 372 -0.67 9.51 20.39
C ALA A 372 -0.04 10.80 19.83
N LEU A 373 1.15 11.19 20.30
CA LEU A 373 1.90 12.33 19.77
C LEU A 373 2.28 12.12 18.29
N LEU A 374 2.76 10.92 17.92
CA LEU A 374 3.06 10.56 16.54
C LEU A 374 1.82 10.70 15.65
N LEU A 375 0.67 10.19 16.11
CA LEU A 375 -0.58 10.26 15.36
C LEU A 375 -1.08 11.71 15.23
N THR A 376 -1.03 12.49 16.30
CA THR A 376 -1.41 13.91 16.27
C THR A 376 -0.54 14.69 15.29
N LEU A 377 0.78 14.47 15.32
CA LEU A 377 1.71 15.09 14.37
C LEU A 377 1.40 14.65 12.94
N THR A 378 1.12 13.37 12.72
CA THR A 378 0.75 12.84 11.39
C THR A 378 -0.51 13.51 10.84
N VAL A 379 -1.57 13.61 11.66
CA VAL A 379 -2.82 14.26 11.25
C VAL A 379 -2.60 15.75 10.98
N ALA A 380 -1.85 16.45 11.84
CA ALA A 380 -1.55 17.87 11.69
C ALA A 380 -0.73 18.16 10.41
N THR A 381 0.15 17.25 10.01
CA THR A 381 1.00 17.40 8.81
C THR A 381 0.39 16.80 7.53
N SER A 382 -0.72 16.08 7.64
CA SER A 382 -1.39 15.40 6.52
C SER A 382 -2.20 16.32 5.59
N GLY A 383 -2.10 17.64 5.76
CA GLY A 383 -2.88 18.63 5.04
C GLY A 383 -2.93 18.42 3.51
N VAL A 384 -3.70 19.29 2.88
CA VAL A 384 -3.96 19.27 1.44
C VAL A 384 -2.66 19.12 0.62
N ARG A 385 -2.65 18.16 -0.29
CA ARG A 385 -1.48 17.84 -1.12
C ARG A 385 -1.61 18.50 -2.50
N ARG A 386 -0.49 19.01 -3.00
CA ARG A 386 -0.44 19.61 -4.35
C ARG A 386 -0.51 18.54 -5.44
N THR A 387 -1.17 18.87 -6.53
CA THR A 387 -1.14 18.08 -7.77
C THR A 387 0.24 18.15 -8.41
N TYR A 388 0.60 17.14 -9.21
CA TYR A 388 1.86 17.13 -9.97
C TYR A 388 1.94 18.26 -11.00
N ILE A 389 0.79 18.58 -11.63
CA ILE A 389 0.65 19.72 -12.54
C ILE A 389 -0.38 20.70 -11.99
N SER A 390 -0.18 21.98 -12.22
CA SER A 390 -1.12 23.05 -11.87
C SER A 390 -2.36 23.00 -12.76
N LYS A 391 -3.38 23.78 -12.41
CA LYS A 391 -4.58 23.92 -13.25
C LYS A 391 -4.26 24.53 -14.60
N GLU A 392 -3.38 25.51 -14.63
CA GLU A 392 -2.92 26.18 -15.84
C GLU A 392 -2.13 25.22 -16.75
N GLU A 393 -1.22 24.44 -16.18
CA GLU A 393 -0.51 23.37 -16.89
C GLU A 393 -1.48 22.32 -17.45
N TYR A 394 -2.49 21.92 -16.67
CA TYR A 394 -3.51 20.98 -17.14
C TYR A 394 -4.29 21.52 -18.36
N LEU A 395 -4.67 22.81 -18.33
CA LEU A 395 -5.38 23.45 -19.46
C LEU A 395 -4.50 23.52 -20.70
N GLU A 396 -3.23 23.91 -20.53
CA GLU A 396 -2.28 23.95 -21.66
C GLU A 396 -2.02 22.56 -22.22
N LEU A 397 -1.79 21.55 -21.36
CA LEU A 397 -1.64 20.18 -21.80
C LEU A 397 -2.87 19.70 -22.59
N SER A 398 -4.07 20.10 -22.17
CA SER A 398 -5.32 19.79 -22.88
C SER A 398 -5.37 20.43 -24.27
N SER A 399 -4.88 21.65 -24.40
CA SER A 399 -4.87 22.37 -25.68
C SER A 399 -3.94 21.74 -26.72
N LEU A 400 -2.90 21.02 -26.30
CA LEU A 400 -2.01 20.30 -27.23
C LEU A 400 -2.76 19.27 -28.08
N ARG A 401 -3.93 18.82 -27.67
CA ARG A 401 -4.75 17.88 -28.44
C ARG A 401 -5.16 18.48 -29.80
N THR A 402 -5.37 19.80 -29.90
CA THR A 402 -5.74 20.47 -31.16
C THR A 402 -4.59 20.55 -32.15
N VAL A 403 -3.35 20.43 -31.67
CA VAL A 403 -2.13 20.50 -32.49
C VAL A 403 -1.70 19.10 -32.95
N ILE A 404 -2.24 18.02 -32.33
CA ILE A 404 -1.85 16.65 -32.66
C ILE A 404 -2.75 16.12 -33.78
N PRO A 405 -2.21 15.89 -34.98
CA PRO A 405 -2.96 15.23 -36.05
C PRO A 405 -3.09 13.73 -35.80
N ASN A 406 -4.20 13.15 -36.26
CA ASN A 406 -4.46 11.69 -36.21
C ASN A 406 -4.24 11.04 -34.83
N PRO A 407 -4.97 11.44 -33.77
CA PRO A 407 -4.74 10.95 -32.41
C PRO A 407 -4.81 9.41 -32.26
N SER A 408 -5.57 8.72 -33.12
CA SER A 408 -5.76 7.26 -33.05
C SER A 408 -4.51 6.44 -33.46
N SER A 409 -3.66 7.02 -34.31
CA SER A 409 -2.42 6.38 -34.79
C SER A 409 -1.15 7.02 -34.24
N THR A 410 -1.29 8.02 -33.37
CA THR A 410 -0.19 8.74 -32.71
C THR A 410 0.07 8.16 -31.33
N ILE A 411 1.33 8.11 -30.92
CA ILE A 411 1.73 7.92 -29.53
C ILE A 411 2.44 9.17 -29.01
N VAL A 412 2.13 9.55 -27.78
CA VAL A 412 2.77 10.69 -27.11
C VAL A 412 3.63 10.16 -25.98
N LEU A 413 4.92 10.33 -26.13
CA LEU A 413 5.89 10.03 -25.06
C LEU A 413 5.96 11.22 -24.11
N ALA A 414 6.22 10.93 -22.85
CA ALA A 414 6.38 11.95 -21.82
C ALA A 414 7.41 11.49 -20.79
N GLN A 415 7.88 12.43 -19.99
CA GLN A 415 8.75 12.13 -18.84
C GLN A 415 8.03 11.22 -17.84
N HIS A 416 8.81 10.50 -17.03
CA HIS A 416 8.27 9.60 -16.02
C HIS A 416 7.22 10.30 -15.13
N ARG A 417 6.04 9.68 -15.01
CA ARG A 417 4.82 10.13 -14.31
C ARG A 417 3.96 11.14 -15.08
N LEU A 418 4.54 11.95 -15.95
CA LEU A 418 3.78 12.85 -16.84
C LEU A 418 3.00 12.05 -17.91
N GLU A 419 3.45 10.85 -18.28
CA GLU A 419 2.77 9.97 -19.25
C GLU A 419 1.32 9.65 -18.85
N PHE A 420 1.02 9.52 -17.57
CA PHE A 420 -0.35 9.27 -17.12
C PHE A 420 -1.24 10.51 -17.29
N TRP A 421 -0.71 11.69 -16.96
CA TRP A 421 -1.38 12.95 -17.18
C TRP A 421 -1.62 13.22 -18.66
N THR A 422 -0.61 12.98 -19.48
CA THR A 422 -0.67 13.11 -20.93
C THR A 422 -1.74 12.18 -21.52
N SER A 423 -1.74 10.91 -21.16
CA SER A 423 -2.75 9.95 -21.63
C SER A 423 -4.16 10.29 -21.15
N TRP A 424 -4.30 10.74 -19.90
CA TRP A 424 -5.61 11.16 -19.37
C TRP A 424 -6.16 12.36 -20.12
N THR A 425 -5.34 13.39 -20.29
CA THR A 425 -5.75 14.70 -20.80
C THR A 425 -5.96 14.68 -22.31
N LEU A 426 -5.00 14.14 -23.04
CA LEU A 426 -5.06 14.10 -24.52
C LEU A 426 -5.96 12.98 -25.05
N ARG A 427 -6.31 11.97 -24.25
CA ARG A 427 -6.99 10.74 -24.67
C ARG A 427 -6.25 10.01 -25.80
N ILE A 428 -4.93 10.08 -25.77
CA ILE A 428 -4.02 9.44 -26.71
C ILE A 428 -3.18 8.43 -25.92
N LYS A 429 -2.78 7.34 -26.58
CA LYS A 429 -1.85 6.39 -25.98
C LYS A 429 -0.56 7.12 -25.62
N SER A 430 -0.10 7.02 -24.39
CA SER A 430 1.16 7.60 -23.98
C SER A 430 2.06 6.55 -23.28
N GLY A 431 3.35 6.87 -23.23
CA GLY A 431 4.36 6.05 -22.57
C GLY A 431 5.57 6.89 -22.19
N GLN A 432 6.51 6.29 -21.48
CA GLN A 432 7.79 6.93 -21.17
C GLN A 432 8.72 6.86 -22.36
N LEU A 433 9.58 7.87 -22.52
CA LEU A 433 10.60 7.90 -23.58
C LEU A 433 11.52 6.66 -23.51
N ALA A 434 11.97 6.30 -22.31
CA ALA A 434 12.80 5.11 -22.09
C ALA A 434 12.05 3.78 -22.25
N GLY A 435 10.73 3.78 -22.20
CA GLY A 435 9.89 2.58 -22.24
C GLY A 435 9.57 2.07 -23.64
N ILE A 436 9.74 2.88 -24.67
CA ILE A 436 9.44 2.52 -26.06
C ILE A 436 10.71 2.59 -26.88
N LYS A 437 11.08 1.46 -27.46
CA LYS A 437 12.32 1.36 -28.23
C LYS A 437 12.14 1.95 -29.63
N PRO A 438 13.19 2.54 -30.25
CA PRO A 438 13.10 3.14 -31.59
C PRO A 438 12.58 2.19 -32.68
N TYR A 439 12.82 0.88 -32.59
CA TYR A 439 12.30 -0.11 -33.52
C TYR A 439 10.77 -0.31 -33.44
N GLU A 440 10.12 0.21 -32.40
CA GLU A 440 8.66 0.19 -32.25
C GLU A 440 7.98 1.40 -32.85
N TYR A 441 8.71 2.49 -33.16
CA TYR A 441 8.17 3.73 -33.71
C TYR A 441 7.38 3.53 -35.01
N PRO A 442 7.78 2.66 -35.95
CA PRO A 442 7.02 2.42 -37.18
C PRO A 442 5.61 1.83 -36.97
N LYS A 443 5.27 1.39 -35.77
CA LYS A 443 3.91 0.96 -35.43
C LYS A 443 2.92 2.14 -35.34
N TYR A 444 3.43 3.37 -35.32
CA TYR A 444 2.66 4.61 -35.17
C TYR A 444 2.87 5.50 -36.36
N SER A 445 1.85 6.27 -36.74
CA SER A 445 2.00 7.28 -37.80
C SER A 445 2.87 8.45 -37.35
N GLN A 446 2.89 8.71 -36.05
CA GLN A 446 3.72 9.75 -35.42
C GLN A 446 4.09 9.33 -34.00
N VAL A 447 5.32 9.67 -33.61
CA VAL A 447 5.80 9.58 -32.23
C VAL A 447 6.15 10.99 -31.77
N LEU A 448 5.38 11.48 -30.81
CA LEU A 448 5.55 12.81 -30.25
C LEU A 448 6.14 12.71 -28.85
N TYR A 449 6.80 13.80 -28.39
CA TYR A 449 7.35 13.88 -27.05
C TYR A 449 6.94 15.19 -26.40
N VAL A 450 6.30 15.10 -25.22
CA VAL A 450 5.91 16.24 -24.41
C VAL A 450 6.93 16.44 -23.30
N VAL A 451 7.46 17.66 -23.21
CA VAL A 451 8.44 18.09 -22.20
C VAL A 451 7.82 19.18 -21.35
N GLN A 452 7.80 19.00 -20.03
CA GLN A 452 7.40 20.03 -19.07
C GLN A 452 8.61 20.92 -18.75
N LYS A 453 8.51 22.21 -19.01
CA LYS A 453 9.62 23.18 -18.84
C LYS A 453 10.07 23.37 -17.40
N SER A 454 9.14 23.25 -16.44
CA SER A 454 9.40 23.40 -15.01
C SER A 454 10.03 22.16 -14.34
N ASN A 455 10.14 21.04 -15.05
CA ASN A 455 10.61 19.79 -14.46
C ASN A 455 12.13 19.81 -14.31
N GLN A 456 12.59 19.63 -13.06
CA GLN A 456 14.01 19.55 -12.72
C GLN A 456 14.71 18.26 -13.26
N PHE A 457 13.93 17.22 -13.58
CA PHE A 457 14.42 15.97 -14.15
C PHE A 457 14.24 15.96 -15.67
N GLN A 458 14.87 16.89 -16.38
CA GLN A 458 14.82 16.91 -17.85
C GLN A 458 15.53 15.66 -18.38
N GLU A 459 14.76 14.73 -18.94
CA GLU A 459 15.32 13.71 -19.83
C GLU A 459 15.87 14.41 -21.08
N GLU A 460 17.01 13.96 -21.58
CA GLU A 460 17.60 14.54 -22.80
C GLU A 460 16.63 14.41 -23.97
N ILE A 461 16.35 15.52 -24.63
CA ILE A 461 15.53 15.54 -25.84
C ILE A 461 16.31 14.79 -26.93
N PRO A 462 15.70 13.78 -27.62
CA PRO A 462 16.37 13.05 -28.67
C PRO A 462 16.92 13.98 -29.75
N LYS A 463 18.15 13.75 -30.19
CA LYS A 463 18.87 14.61 -31.14
C LYS A 463 18.14 14.81 -32.49
N ASN A 464 17.30 13.85 -32.89
CA ASN A 464 16.49 13.88 -34.10
C ASN A 464 15.09 14.51 -33.88
N ALA A 465 14.79 14.99 -32.68
CA ALA A 465 13.49 15.57 -32.38
C ALA A 465 13.35 17.00 -33.03
N SER A 466 12.23 17.23 -33.65
CA SER A 466 11.86 18.56 -34.18
C SER A 466 10.75 19.19 -33.36
N LEU A 467 10.91 20.45 -32.96
CA LEU A 467 9.91 21.18 -32.21
C LEU A 467 8.69 21.46 -33.10
N ILE A 468 7.50 21.05 -32.67
CA ILE A 468 6.22 21.29 -33.35
C ILE A 468 5.48 22.46 -32.72
N HIS A 469 5.47 22.53 -31.40
CA HIS A 469 4.73 23.51 -30.64
C HIS A 469 5.48 23.89 -29.37
N THR A 470 5.51 25.19 -29.07
CA THR A 470 6.03 25.70 -27.80
C THR A 470 4.93 26.46 -27.08
N GLY A 471 4.66 26.04 -25.86
CA GLY A 471 3.72 26.67 -24.94
C GLY A 471 4.44 27.37 -23.79
N LYS A 472 3.67 27.86 -22.83
CA LYS A 472 4.20 28.46 -21.61
C LYS A 472 4.84 27.40 -20.70
N TYR A 473 4.20 26.25 -20.56
CA TYR A 473 4.58 25.20 -19.64
C TYR A 473 5.10 23.95 -20.33
N PHE A 474 4.66 23.68 -21.57
CA PHE A 474 5.00 22.46 -22.31
C PHE A 474 5.55 22.78 -23.70
N ASP A 475 6.53 21.99 -24.11
CA ASP A 475 6.99 21.90 -25.48
C ASP A 475 6.60 20.54 -26.07
N LEU A 476 6.19 20.52 -27.33
CA LEU A 476 5.83 19.32 -28.08
C LEU A 476 6.82 19.12 -29.22
N TYR A 477 7.50 17.97 -29.21
CA TYR A 477 8.45 17.59 -30.23
C TYR A 477 7.93 16.42 -31.05
N ARG A 478 8.31 16.34 -32.33
CA ARG A 478 8.18 15.14 -33.16
C ARG A 478 9.49 14.39 -33.14
N ILE A 479 9.44 13.10 -32.85
CA ILE A 479 10.61 12.20 -32.87
C ILE A 479 10.59 11.35 -34.15
N TYR A 480 9.39 10.96 -34.60
CA TYR A 480 9.16 10.09 -35.74
C TYR A 480 7.84 10.47 -36.44
#